data_d4b5d4945cb55af72113731ea34b1050
#
_entry.id   d4b5d4945cb55af72113731ea34b1050
#
_cell.length_a   1.000
_cell.length_b   1.000
_cell.length_c   1.000
_cell.angle_alpha   90.00
_cell.angle_beta   90.00
_cell.angle_gamma   90.00
#
_symmetry.space_group_name_H-M   'P 1'
#
loop_
_entity.id
_entity.type
_entity.pdbx_description
1 polymer ?
#
loop_
_entity_poly.entity_id
_entity_poly.type
_entity_poly.pdbx_seq_one_letter_code
_entity_poly.pdbx_strand_id
1 'polypeptide(L)'
;NGFKPNKVIHMAAESHVDNSIRNPDDFITTNIMGTYNVLQASLEFFKSKNSTKNFCLHHVSTDEVFGSLKKNEKSFTEESKYKPNSPYSASKAGSDHLVRAWSHTYSLPCTITYCTNNFGPYQYPEKFIPVIILSGIMKKRIPIYGTGKNIRDWIFVEDHVNALLDIMEQNFIDKTYAIGSNDEKENIDIVDIICDLLDKKFDVKNSHKNLKLYVKDRLGHDFRYSINTSLIKNEVKWKPQYKFLNGMKKTIDWYLINKD
;
A
#
# COMPACT_ATOMS: atom_id res chain seq x y z
N ASN A 1 8.13 -20.45 21.07
CA ASN A 1 9.27 -21.40 21.05
C ASN A 1 9.01 -22.73 20.33
N GLY A 2 7.82 -23.00 19.79
CA GLY A 2 7.50 -24.22 19.02
C GLY A 2 7.54 -24.03 17.51
N PHE A 3 7.31 -22.80 17.02
CA PHE A 3 7.30 -22.49 15.60
C PHE A 3 8.65 -21.90 15.17
N LYS A 4 9.27 -22.50 14.13
CA LYS A 4 10.57 -22.08 13.59
C LYS A 4 10.35 -21.53 12.17
N PRO A 5 10.02 -20.23 12.01
CA PRO A 5 9.74 -19.67 10.71
C PRO A 5 11.03 -19.62 9.86
N ASN A 6 10.92 -19.94 8.58
CA ASN A 6 11.98 -19.65 7.61
C ASN A 6 11.71 -18.32 6.88
N LYS A 7 10.50 -17.82 6.92
CA LYS A 7 10.06 -16.57 6.31
C LYS A 7 9.22 -15.75 7.29
N VAL A 8 9.50 -14.47 7.35
CA VAL A 8 8.71 -13.49 8.12
C VAL A 8 8.31 -12.37 7.16
N ILE A 9 7.02 -12.12 7.01
CA ILE A 9 6.51 -10.96 6.27
C ILE A 9 6.02 -9.92 7.28
N HIS A 10 6.70 -8.78 7.33
CA HIS A 10 6.35 -7.67 8.20
C HIS A 10 5.48 -6.66 7.46
N MET A 11 4.17 -6.75 7.67
CA MET A 11 3.16 -5.87 7.09
C MET A 11 2.50 -4.96 8.15
N ALA A 12 2.75 -5.23 9.44
CA ALA A 12 2.11 -4.48 10.53
C ALA A 12 2.56 -3.03 10.52
N ALA A 13 1.61 -2.11 10.40
CA ALA A 13 1.85 -0.68 10.40
C ALA A 13 0.57 0.11 10.68
N GLU A 14 0.69 1.26 11.30
CA GLU A 14 -0.28 2.33 11.16
C GLU A 14 -0.17 2.93 9.76
N SER A 15 -1.29 3.12 9.05
CA SER A 15 -1.25 3.43 7.61
C SER A 15 -2.25 4.48 7.12
N HIS A 16 -2.96 5.17 8.03
CA HIS A 16 -3.93 6.20 7.64
C HIS A 16 -3.31 7.58 7.74
N VAL A 17 -3.04 8.23 6.59
CA VAL A 17 -2.31 9.51 6.53
C VAL A 17 -2.99 10.60 7.38
N ASP A 18 -4.33 10.76 7.33
CA ASP A 18 -5.02 11.77 8.14
C ASP A 18 -4.84 11.53 9.65
N ASN A 19 -4.82 10.26 10.08
CA ASN A 19 -4.54 9.92 11.48
C ASN A 19 -3.09 10.26 11.83
N SER A 20 -2.13 10.06 10.92
CA SER A 20 -0.73 10.43 11.16
C SER A 20 -0.54 11.93 11.35
N ILE A 21 -1.37 12.76 10.70
CA ILE A 21 -1.32 14.22 10.86
C ILE A 21 -1.91 14.65 12.21
N ARG A 22 -2.95 13.92 12.69
CA ARG A 22 -3.62 14.23 13.96
C ARG A 22 -2.86 13.70 15.17
N ASN A 23 -2.31 12.49 15.07
CA ASN A 23 -1.61 11.77 16.13
C ASN A 23 -0.38 11.05 15.58
N PRO A 24 0.75 11.73 15.37
CA PRO A 24 1.96 11.14 14.80
C PRO A 24 2.64 10.12 15.72
N ASP A 25 2.43 10.18 17.04
CA ASP A 25 3.10 9.32 18.03
C ASP A 25 2.82 7.84 17.79
N ASP A 26 1.58 7.48 17.43
CA ASP A 26 1.21 6.11 17.15
C ASP A 26 1.99 5.56 15.93
N PHE A 27 2.26 6.42 14.94
CA PHE A 27 3.03 6.05 13.75
C PHE A 27 4.51 5.84 14.06
N ILE A 28 5.10 6.66 14.92
CA ILE A 28 6.48 6.48 15.39
C ILE A 28 6.58 5.19 16.20
N THR A 29 5.68 4.98 17.15
CA THR A 29 5.67 3.81 18.02
C THR A 29 5.43 2.52 17.23
N THR A 30 4.42 2.49 16.38
CA THR A 30 4.06 1.27 15.62
C THR A 30 5.02 1.03 14.47
N ASN A 31 5.29 2.04 13.63
CA ASN A 31 6.04 1.80 12.41
C ASN A 31 7.54 1.73 12.66
N ILE A 32 8.12 2.61 13.48
CA ILE A 32 9.56 2.62 13.74
C ILE A 32 9.92 1.65 14.87
N MET A 33 9.35 1.83 16.07
CA MET A 33 9.67 0.97 17.21
C MET A 33 9.15 -0.46 17.03
N GLY A 34 7.97 -0.63 16.42
CA GLY A 34 7.46 -1.95 16.05
C GLY A 34 8.37 -2.68 15.07
N THR A 35 8.86 -1.98 14.02
CA THR A 35 9.85 -2.56 13.08
C THR A 35 11.15 -2.90 13.79
N TYR A 36 11.66 -2.04 14.67
CA TYR A 36 12.84 -2.34 15.50
C TYR A 36 12.65 -3.63 16.30
N ASN A 37 11.51 -3.81 16.96
CA ASN A 37 11.22 -5.01 17.76
C ASN A 37 11.18 -6.29 16.88
N VAL A 38 10.57 -6.21 15.68
CA VAL A 38 10.55 -7.33 14.72
C VAL A 38 11.97 -7.66 14.25
N LEU A 39 12.79 -6.64 13.97
CA LEU A 39 14.18 -6.82 13.55
C LEU A 39 15.02 -7.48 14.66
N GLN A 40 14.88 -7.05 15.92
CA GLN A 40 15.59 -7.65 17.05
C GLN A 40 15.22 -9.11 17.26
N ALA A 41 13.92 -9.42 17.30
CA ALA A 41 13.45 -10.79 17.44
C ALA A 41 13.90 -11.69 16.27
N SER A 42 13.89 -11.13 15.04
CA SER A 42 14.36 -11.84 13.84
C SER A 42 15.86 -12.11 13.88
N LEU A 43 16.65 -11.14 14.37
CA LEU A 43 18.09 -11.26 14.51
C LEU A 43 18.48 -12.30 15.58
N GLU A 44 17.82 -12.28 16.73
CA GLU A 44 18.01 -13.26 17.81
C GLU A 44 17.70 -14.68 17.31
N PHE A 45 16.57 -14.84 16.59
CA PHE A 45 16.21 -16.11 15.99
C PHE A 45 17.24 -16.55 14.94
N PHE A 46 17.63 -15.66 14.02
CA PHE A 46 18.59 -15.94 12.95
C PHE A 46 19.95 -16.38 13.49
N LYS A 47 20.42 -15.78 14.59
CA LYS A 47 21.69 -16.15 15.26
C LYS A 47 21.56 -17.41 16.12
N SER A 48 20.38 -17.86 16.43
CA SER A 48 20.17 -19.04 17.27
C SER A 48 20.46 -20.35 16.52
N LYS A 49 20.74 -21.42 17.27
CA LYS A 49 20.85 -22.78 16.71
C LYS A 49 19.54 -23.30 16.10
N ASN A 50 18.43 -22.61 16.34
CA ASN A 50 17.12 -22.94 15.82
C ASN A 50 16.82 -22.27 14.49
N SER A 51 17.70 -21.40 14.00
CA SER A 51 17.53 -20.74 12.70
C SER A 51 17.43 -21.78 11.60
N THR A 52 16.51 -21.54 10.69
CA THR A 52 16.29 -22.40 9.51
C THR A 52 17.18 -21.94 8.37
N LYS A 53 17.60 -22.88 7.53
CA LYS A 53 18.19 -22.54 6.23
C LYS A 53 17.18 -21.69 5.45
N ASN A 54 17.64 -20.66 4.75
CA ASN A 54 16.83 -19.76 3.95
C ASN A 54 15.90 -18.82 4.77
N PHE A 55 16.30 -18.47 6.02
CA PHE A 55 15.60 -17.42 6.75
C PHE A 55 15.65 -16.10 5.98
N CYS A 56 14.52 -15.40 5.91
CA CYS A 56 14.42 -14.05 5.33
C CYS A 56 13.30 -13.26 5.99
N LEU A 57 13.59 -12.00 6.32
CA LEU A 57 12.60 -10.99 6.73
C LEU A 57 12.22 -10.14 5.52
N HIS A 58 10.96 -10.20 5.12
CA HIS A 58 10.40 -9.35 4.08
C HIS A 58 9.64 -8.17 4.72
N HIS A 59 10.12 -6.97 4.50
CA HIS A 59 9.49 -5.74 4.96
C HIS A 59 8.66 -5.09 3.85
N VAL A 60 7.37 -4.90 4.12
CA VAL A 60 6.45 -4.24 3.18
C VAL A 60 6.41 -2.74 3.49
N SER A 61 6.87 -1.93 2.55
CA SER A 61 6.87 -0.46 2.59
C SER A 61 5.87 0.12 1.59
N THR A 62 5.99 1.39 1.28
CA THR A 62 5.10 2.17 0.43
C THR A 62 5.88 3.08 -0.51
N ASP A 63 5.34 3.38 -1.67
CA ASP A 63 5.88 4.36 -2.61
C ASP A 63 5.82 5.80 -2.10
N GLU A 64 5.00 6.07 -1.07
CA GLU A 64 4.91 7.38 -0.43
C GLU A 64 6.22 7.84 0.24
N VAL A 65 7.17 6.93 0.51
CA VAL A 65 8.50 7.28 1.05
C VAL A 65 9.33 8.13 0.07
N PHE A 66 9.03 8.07 -1.21
CA PHE A 66 9.73 8.84 -2.25
C PHE A 66 9.19 10.28 -2.42
N GLY A 67 8.02 10.60 -1.84
CA GLY A 67 7.38 11.90 -1.93
C GLY A 67 6.54 12.07 -3.19
N SER A 68 6.33 13.31 -3.62
CA SER A 68 5.40 13.68 -4.67
C SER A 68 6.08 13.89 -6.02
N LEU A 69 5.47 13.37 -7.08
CA LEU A 69 5.83 13.64 -8.46
C LEU A 69 4.94 14.74 -9.06
N LYS A 70 5.50 15.54 -9.98
CA LYS A 70 4.72 16.35 -10.92
C LYS A 70 4.10 15.46 -11.99
N LYS A 71 3.12 15.98 -12.73
CA LYS A 71 2.35 15.21 -13.72
C LYS A 71 3.22 14.47 -14.74
N ASN A 72 4.29 15.10 -15.21
CA ASN A 72 5.14 14.58 -16.30
C ASN A 72 6.52 14.09 -15.82
N GLU A 73 6.73 13.94 -14.51
CA GLU A 73 7.97 13.38 -13.99
C GLU A 73 8.00 11.86 -14.16
N LYS A 74 9.21 11.32 -14.31
CA LYS A 74 9.40 9.86 -14.40
C LYS A 74 8.97 9.19 -13.09
N SER A 75 8.40 8.01 -13.20
CA SER A 75 8.05 7.17 -12.06
C SER A 75 9.26 6.86 -11.19
N PHE A 76 9.04 6.73 -9.89
CA PHE A 76 10.06 6.31 -8.95
C PHE A 76 10.57 4.89 -9.27
N THR A 77 11.81 4.65 -8.92
CA THR A 77 12.47 3.34 -8.98
C THR A 77 12.96 2.97 -7.58
N GLU A 78 13.46 1.77 -7.43
CA GLU A 78 14.06 1.29 -6.18
C GLU A 78 15.28 2.14 -5.73
N GLU A 79 15.91 2.86 -6.66
CA GLU A 79 17.05 3.76 -6.43
C GLU A 79 16.64 5.21 -6.15
N SER A 80 15.34 5.52 -6.15
CA SER A 80 14.86 6.88 -5.92
C SER A 80 15.15 7.33 -4.50
N LYS A 81 15.50 8.61 -4.35
CA LYS A 81 15.79 9.19 -3.02
C LYS A 81 14.50 9.35 -2.22
N TYR A 82 14.57 9.02 -0.94
CA TYR A 82 13.48 9.25 0.01
C TYR A 82 13.24 10.75 0.21
N LYS A 83 11.99 11.17 0.13
CA LYS A 83 11.53 12.53 0.33
C LYS A 83 10.09 12.54 0.88
N PRO A 84 9.83 11.86 2.01
CA PRO A 84 8.48 11.73 2.54
C PRO A 84 7.90 13.07 2.96
N ASN A 85 6.60 13.29 2.72
CA ASN A 85 5.91 14.55 3.00
C ASN A 85 4.84 14.44 4.10
N SER A 86 4.59 13.25 4.66
CA SER A 86 3.65 13.03 5.76
C SER A 86 4.31 12.32 6.94
N PRO A 87 3.79 12.42 8.19
CA PRO A 87 4.29 11.64 9.31
C PRO A 87 4.24 10.12 9.05
N TYR A 88 3.19 9.63 8.37
CA TYR A 88 3.09 8.24 7.93
C TYR A 88 4.27 7.87 7.03
N SER A 89 4.45 8.57 5.91
CA SER A 89 5.51 8.22 4.95
C SER A 89 6.91 8.39 5.56
N ALA A 90 7.10 9.38 6.45
CA ALA A 90 8.35 9.55 7.19
C ALA A 90 8.62 8.39 8.16
N SER A 91 7.59 7.88 8.86
CA SER A 91 7.74 6.73 9.74
C SER A 91 8.07 5.45 8.95
N LYS A 92 7.48 5.26 7.76
CA LYS A 92 7.81 4.14 6.87
C LYS A 92 9.22 4.24 6.31
N ALA A 93 9.66 5.43 5.90
CA ALA A 93 11.04 5.67 5.48
C ALA A 93 12.04 5.35 6.61
N GLY A 94 11.74 5.76 7.85
CA GLY A 94 12.52 5.39 9.03
C GLY A 94 12.62 3.88 9.24
N SER A 95 11.51 3.16 9.07
CA SER A 95 11.46 1.70 9.15
C SER A 95 12.33 1.05 8.08
N ASP A 96 12.26 1.52 6.84
CA ASP A 96 13.06 1.02 5.73
C ASP A 96 14.57 1.18 5.99
N HIS A 97 14.97 2.33 6.56
CA HIS A 97 16.36 2.57 6.97
C HIS A 97 16.81 1.61 8.08
N LEU A 98 15.95 1.29 9.05
CA LEU A 98 16.27 0.29 10.07
C LEU A 98 16.48 -1.10 9.44
N VAL A 99 15.59 -1.53 8.53
CA VAL A 99 15.74 -2.82 7.85
C VAL A 99 17.05 -2.90 7.08
N ARG A 100 17.41 -1.86 6.32
CA ARG A 100 18.69 -1.79 5.59
C ARG A 100 19.89 -1.82 6.54
N ALA A 101 19.82 -1.09 7.67
CA ALA A 101 20.88 -1.09 8.67
C ALA A 101 21.09 -2.47 9.30
N TRP A 102 20.00 -3.19 9.63
CA TRP A 102 20.09 -4.56 10.17
C TRP A 102 20.65 -5.55 9.15
N SER A 103 20.21 -5.45 7.90
CA SER A 103 20.77 -6.27 6.82
C SER A 103 22.26 -6.04 6.67
N HIS A 104 22.69 -4.77 6.54
CA HIS A 104 24.09 -4.44 6.32
C HIS A 104 24.99 -4.72 7.54
N THR A 105 24.56 -4.31 8.76
CA THR A 105 25.38 -4.38 9.96
C THR A 105 25.46 -5.81 10.52
N TYR A 106 24.35 -6.52 10.51
CA TYR A 106 24.24 -7.82 11.17
C TYR A 106 24.10 -9.00 10.20
N SER A 107 24.14 -8.72 8.90
CA SER A 107 23.92 -9.72 7.84
C SER A 107 22.57 -10.46 8.00
N LEU A 108 21.56 -9.78 8.55
CA LEU A 108 20.23 -10.33 8.63
C LEU A 108 19.62 -10.37 7.22
N PRO A 109 19.23 -11.54 6.71
CA PRO A 109 18.67 -11.64 5.36
C PRO A 109 17.33 -10.89 5.28
N CYS A 110 17.29 -9.78 4.54
CA CYS A 110 16.12 -8.94 4.39
C CYS A 110 15.75 -8.70 2.93
N THR A 111 14.47 -8.44 2.68
CA THR A 111 13.97 -7.93 1.40
C THR A 111 13.00 -6.78 1.69
N ILE A 112 13.00 -5.74 0.89
CA ILE A 112 12.07 -4.62 1.02
C ILE A 112 11.21 -4.53 -0.24
N THR A 113 9.91 -4.26 -0.08
CA THR A 113 9.05 -3.92 -1.21
C THR A 113 8.35 -2.60 -1.00
N TYR A 114 8.26 -1.79 -2.05
CA TYR A 114 7.42 -0.61 -2.12
C TYR A 114 6.17 -0.94 -2.91
N CYS A 115 5.00 -0.77 -2.33
CA CYS A 115 3.76 -0.97 -3.07
C CYS A 115 3.04 0.34 -3.32
N THR A 116 2.31 0.38 -4.44
CA THR A 116 1.34 1.44 -4.75
C THR A 116 0.05 1.27 -3.96
N ASN A 117 -0.94 2.12 -4.21
CA ASN A 117 -2.20 2.07 -3.48
C ASN A 117 -2.95 0.75 -3.72
N ASN A 118 -3.11 -0.03 -2.67
CA ASN A 118 -3.86 -1.28 -2.71
C ASN A 118 -5.36 -1.03 -2.62
N PHE A 119 -6.15 -1.87 -3.29
CA PHE A 119 -7.59 -1.93 -3.11
C PHE A 119 -8.10 -3.37 -3.25
N GLY A 120 -9.24 -3.68 -2.63
CA GLY A 120 -9.82 -5.01 -2.71
C GLY A 120 -10.77 -5.34 -1.55
N PRO A 121 -11.26 -6.58 -1.51
CA PRO A 121 -11.95 -7.13 -0.35
C PRO A 121 -11.14 -6.96 0.94
N TYR A 122 -11.82 -6.86 2.08
CA TYR A 122 -11.25 -6.70 3.42
C TYR A 122 -10.44 -5.41 3.66
N GLN A 123 -10.40 -4.47 2.70
CA GLN A 123 -9.76 -3.18 2.95
C GLN A 123 -10.49 -2.43 4.07
N TYR A 124 -9.74 -1.86 5.01
CA TYR A 124 -10.33 -1.19 6.17
C TYR A 124 -11.25 -0.02 5.75
N PRO A 125 -12.44 0.14 6.35
CA PRO A 125 -13.50 1.05 5.89
C PRO A 125 -13.12 2.53 5.82
N GLU A 126 -12.10 2.98 6.55
CA GLU A 126 -11.61 4.38 6.54
C GLU A 126 -10.84 4.76 5.28
N LYS A 127 -10.42 3.77 4.47
CA LYS A 127 -9.64 4.01 3.26
C LYS A 127 -10.48 4.56 2.11
N PHE A 128 -9.83 5.22 1.17
CA PHE A 128 -10.47 6.00 0.10
C PHE A 128 -11.54 5.22 -0.68
N ILE A 129 -11.20 4.07 -1.24
CA ILE A 129 -12.16 3.26 -2.04
C ILE A 129 -13.31 2.73 -1.19
N PRO A 130 -13.08 2.11 -0.01
CA PRO A 130 -14.18 1.74 0.90
C PRO A 130 -15.10 2.88 1.28
N VAL A 131 -14.56 4.05 1.62
CA VAL A 131 -15.37 5.24 1.96
C VAL A 131 -16.33 5.60 0.84
N ILE A 132 -15.88 5.58 -0.42
CA ILE A 132 -16.73 5.90 -1.57
C ILE A 132 -17.82 4.85 -1.74
N ILE A 133 -17.46 3.57 -1.69
CA ILE A 133 -18.40 2.45 -1.87
C ILE A 133 -19.47 2.48 -0.77
N LEU A 134 -19.07 2.55 0.50
CA LEU A 134 -19.98 2.55 1.63
C LEU A 134 -20.86 3.82 1.65
N SER A 135 -20.30 4.99 1.33
CA SER A 135 -21.08 6.23 1.19
C SER A 135 -22.12 6.10 0.09
N GLY A 136 -21.78 5.51 -1.06
CA GLY A 136 -22.71 5.24 -2.14
C GLY A 136 -23.84 4.30 -1.70
N ILE A 137 -23.50 3.14 -1.12
CA ILE A 137 -24.47 2.14 -0.63
C ILE A 137 -25.43 2.77 0.41
N MET A 138 -24.91 3.59 1.31
CA MET A 138 -25.67 4.25 2.37
C MET A 138 -26.36 5.56 1.89
N LYS A 139 -26.20 5.94 0.62
CA LYS A 139 -26.67 7.23 0.06
C LYS A 139 -26.19 8.45 0.85
N LYS A 140 -24.99 8.40 1.41
CA LYS A 140 -24.32 9.50 2.12
C LYS A 140 -23.46 10.31 1.16
N ARG A 141 -23.07 11.52 1.57
CA ARG A 141 -22.13 12.36 0.79
C ARG A 141 -20.78 11.65 0.64
N ILE A 142 -20.23 11.70 -0.59
CA ILE A 142 -18.91 11.16 -0.94
C ILE A 142 -17.89 12.29 -0.87
N PRO A 143 -16.99 12.31 0.14
CA PRO A 143 -16.03 13.39 0.29
C PRO A 143 -14.92 13.30 -0.77
N ILE A 144 -14.63 14.42 -1.43
CA ILE A 144 -13.56 14.57 -2.41
C ILE A 144 -12.63 15.67 -1.90
N TYR A 145 -11.39 15.31 -1.55
CA TYR A 145 -10.40 16.25 -1.10
C TYR A 145 -9.94 17.17 -2.23
N GLY A 146 -9.92 18.49 -1.95
CA GLY A 146 -9.49 19.51 -2.90
C GLY A 146 -10.27 19.42 -4.22
N THR A 147 -9.56 19.25 -5.33
CA THR A 147 -10.16 19.11 -6.67
C THR A 147 -10.34 17.64 -7.10
N GLY A 148 -9.85 16.69 -6.33
CA GLY A 148 -9.85 15.27 -6.69
C GLY A 148 -8.85 14.89 -7.78
N LYS A 149 -7.94 15.78 -8.19
CA LYS A 149 -6.98 15.56 -9.30
C LYS A 149 -5.66 14.92 -8.89
N ASN A 150 -5.54 14.49 -7.62
CA ASN A 150 -4.38 13.72 -7.18
C ASN A 150 -4.37 12.38 -7.91
N ILE A 151 -3.18 11.97 -8.37
CA ILE A 151 -3.00 10.77 -9.20
C ILE A 151 -2.36 9.67 -8.37
N ARG A 152 -2.91 8.46 -8.49
CA ARG A 152 -2.41 7.25 -7.81
C ARG A 152 -2.38 6.08 -8.78
N ASP A 153 -1.38 5.21 -8.63
CA ASP A 153 -1.39 3.87 -9.21
C ASP A 153 -2.14 2.92 -8.28
N TRP A 154 -3.05 2.13 -8.80
CA TRP A 154 -3.95 1.28 -8.02
C TRP A 154 -3.76 -0.19 -8.34
N ILE A 155 -3.28 -0.95 -7.36
CA ILE A 155 -3.08 -2.40 -7.49
C ILE A 155 -4.17 -3.18 -6.74
N PHE A 156 -4.72 -4.20 -7.38
CA PHE A 156 -5.65 -5.12 -6.72
C PHE A 156 -4.91 -5.98 -5.69
N VAL A 157 -5.48 -6.15 -4.52
CA VAL A 157 -4.80 -6.77 -3.37
C VAL A 157 -4.28 -8.19 -3.64
N GLU A 158 -5.01 -8.99 -4.43
CA GLU A 158 -4.57 -10.34 -4.80
C GLU A 158 -3.27 -10.30 -5.63
N ASP A 159 -3.14 -9.33 -6.53
CA ASP A 159 -1.89 -9.16 -7.31
C ASP A 159 -0.72 -8.78 -6.42
N HIS A 160 -0.94 -7.88 -5.45
CA HIS A 160 0.11 -7.52 -4.48
C HIS A 160 0.53 -8.73 -3.64
N VAL A 161 -0.42 -9.49 -3.10
CA VAL A 161 -0.12 -10.69 -2.30
C VAL A 161 0.67 -11.71 -3.13
N ASN A 162 0.27 -11.96 -4.38
CA ASN A 162 0.99 -12.87 -5.27
C ASN A 162 2.43 -12.39 -5.53
N ALA A 163 2.66 -11.07 -5.71
CA ALA A 163 4.02 -10.53 -5.83
C ALA A 163 4.88 -10.83 -4.59
N LEU A 164 4.32 -10.63 -3.38
CA LEU A 164 5.03 -10.94 -2.13
C LEU A 164 5.38 -12.42 -2.03
N LEU A 165 4.45 -13.31 -2.38
CA LEU A 165 4.67 -14.76 -2.35
C LEU A 165 5.75 -15.18 -3.36
N ASP A 166 5.68 -14.69 -4.61
CA ASP A 166 6.66 -14.99 -5.66
C ASP A 166 8.08 -14.55 -5.25
N ILE A 167 8.23 -13.37 -4.62
CA ILE A 167 9.50 -12.88 -4.09
C ILE A 167 10.02 -13.79 -2.98
N MET A 168 9.13 -14.20 -2.07
CA MET A 168 9.51 -15.04 -0.92
C MET A 168 9.91 -16.45 -1.34
N GLU A 169 9.26 -17.04 -2.33
CA GLU A 169 9.57 -18.37 -2.84
C GLU A 169 10.94 -18.42 -3.52
N GLN A 170 11.30 -17.38 -4.25
CA GLN A 170 12.57 -17.31 -4.98
C GLN A 170 13.78 -16.94 -4.11
N ASN A 171 13.59 -16.67 -2.81
CA ASN A 171 14.65 -16.33 -1.84
C ASN A 171 15.55 -15.16 -2.27
N PHE A 172 14.99 -14.12 -2.84
CA PHE A 172 15.72 -12.90 -3.11
C PHE A 172 16.09 -12.19 -1.79
N ILE A 173 17.37 -12.24 -1.44
CA ILE A 173 17.92 -11.62 -0.23
C ILE A 173 18.64 -10.33 -0.63
N ASP A 174 18.59 -9.32 0.25
CA ASP A 174 19.19 -7.99 0.06
C ASP A 174 18.71 -7.27 -1.22
N LYS A 175 17.49 -7.58 -1.64
CA LYS A 175 16.82 -6.99 -2.78
C LYS A 175 15.73 -6.01 -2.35
N THR A 176 15.43 -5.11 -3.25
CA THR A 176 14.31 -4.18 -3.13
C THR A 176 13.51 -4.22 -4.42
N TYR A 177 12.17 -4.25 -4.31
CA TYR A 177 11.30 -4.28 -5.48
C TYR A 177 10.15 -3.28 -5.34
N ALA A 178 9.82 -2.63 -6.45
CA ALA A 178 8.64 -1.79 -6.60
C ALA A 178 7.49 -2.61 -7.19
N ILE A 179 6.33 -2.62 -6.50
CA ILE A 179 5.15 -3.40 -6.85
C ILE A 179 3.98 -2.46 -7.15
N GLY A 180 3.50 -2.44 -8.37
CA GLY A 180 2.38 -1.62 -8.82
C GLY A 180 1.74 -2.17 -10.09
N SER A 181 0.62 -1.60 -10.48
CA SER A 181 -0.11 -2.03 -11.67
C SER A 181 0.26 -1.24 -12.93
N ASN A 182 0.91 -0.09 -12.78
CA ASN A 182 1.11 0.93 -13.82
C ASN A 182 -0.22 1.43 -14.42
N ASP A 183 -1.27 1.50 -13.60
CA ASP A 183 -2.61 1.97 -13.98
C ASP A 183 -3.00 3.19 -13.13
N GLU A 184 -2.38 4.33 -13.48
CA GLU A 184 -2.58 5.60 -12.79
C GLU A 184 -3.96 6.20 -13.10
N LYS A 185 -4.63 6.70 -12.04
CA LYS A 185 -5.92 7.38 -12.16
C LYS A 185 -6.00 8.60 -11.25
N GLU A 186 -6.71 9.61 -11.70
CA GLU A 186 -7.12 10.70 -10.81
C GLU A 186 -8.14 10.19 -9.79
N ASN A 187 -8.10 10.71 -8.57
CA ASN A 187 -9.04 10.29 -7.52
C ASN A 187 -10.50 10.52 -7.95
N ILE A 188 -10.76 11.61 -8.70
CA ILE A 188 -12.12 11.90 -9.20
C ILE A 188 -12.60 10.82 -10.19
N ASP A 189 -11.72 10.28 -11.02
CA ASP A 189 -12.07 9.20 -11.96
C ASP A 189 -12.46 7.92 -11.21
N ILE A 190 -11.76 7.62 -10.11
CA ILE A 190 -12.11 6.48 -9.23
C ILE A 190 -13.51 6.67 -8.65
N VAL A 191 -13.82 7.87 -8.15
CA VAL A 191 -15.17 8.18 -7.64
C VAL A 191 -16.21 7.96 -8.73
N ASP A 192 -15.97 8.44 -9.94
CA ASP A 192 -16.89 8.29 -11.06
C ASP A 192 -17.10 6.85 -11.48
N ILE A 193 -16.03 6.06 -11.56
CA ILE A 193 -16.10 4.62 -11.87
C ILE A 193 -16.92 3.86 -10.82
N ILE A 194 -16.69 4.13 -9.52
CA ILE A 194 -17.44 3.48 -8.45
C ILE A 194 -18.92 3.87 -8.51
N CYS A 195 -19.23 5.17 -8.69
CA CYS A 195 -20.59 5.64 -8.84
C CYS A 195 -21.31 4.96 -10.01
N ASP A 196 -20.66 4.89 -11.20
CA ASP A 196 -21.23 4.22 -12.38
C ASP A 196 -21.49 2.73 -12.17
N LEU A 197 -20.61 2.06 -11.41
CA LEU A 197 -20.80 0.65 -11.07
C LEU A 197 -21.95 0.45 -10.08
N LEU A 198 -22.10 1.34 -9.08
CA LEU A 198 -23.20 1.30 -8.14
C LEU A 198 -24.52 1.64 -8.82
N ASP A 199 -24.55 2.66 -9.71
CA ASP A 199 -25.74 3.03 -10.47
C ASP A 199 -26.29 1.82 -11.27
N LYS A 200 -25.41 1.09 -11.93
CA LYS A 200 -25.78 -0.14 -12.67
C LYS A 200 -26.31 -1.26 -11.76
N LYS A 201 -25.75 -1.39 -10.55
CA LYS A 201 -26.16 -2.44 -9.61
C LYS A 201 -27.50 -2.18 -8.94
N PHE A 202 -27.80 -0.91 -8.67
CA PHE A 202 -29.02 -0.51 -7.95
C PHE A 202 -30.13 -0.04 -8.88
N ASP A 203 -29.88 0.02 -10.19
CA ASP A 203 -30.84 0.53 -11.21
C ASP A 203 -31.50 1.86 -10.77
N VAL A 204 -30.67 2.84 -10.39
CA VAL A 204 -31.13 4.07 -9.77
C VAL A 204 -31.55 5.12 -10.79
N LYS A 205 -32.63 5.88 -10.47
CA LYS A 205 -33.07 7.06 -11.24
C LYS A 205 -32.12 8.23 -11.10
N ASN A 206 -31.52 8.40 -9.91
CA ASN A 206 -30.60 9.49 -9.59
C ASN A 206 -29.19 8.90 -9.37
N SER A 207 -28.24 9.34 -10.20
CA SER A 207 -26.86 8.85 -10.13
C SER A 207 -26.20 9.11 -8.78
N HIS A 208 -25.41 8.15 -8.30
CA HIS A 208 -24.54 8.29 -7.12
C HIS A 208 -23.52 9.43 -7.28
N LYS A 209 -23.21 9.87 -8.52
CA LYS A 209 -22.38 11.05 -8.77
C LYS A 209 -22.93 12.33 -8.13
N ASN A 210 -24.24 12.42 -7.89
CA ASN A 210 -24.88 13.54 -7.18
C ASN A 210 -24.57 13.58 -5.68
N LEU A 211 -23.96 12.52 -5.14
CA LEU A 211 -23.51 12.45 -3.74
C LEU A 211 -22.15 13.11 -3.52
N LYS A 212 -21.40 13.46 -4.58
CA LYS A 212 -20.10 14.11 -4.48
C LYS A 212 -20.16 15.36 -3.62
N LEU A 213 -19.18 15.51 -2.74
CA LEU A 213 -19.00 16.69 -1.89
C LEU A 213 -17.51 17.05 -1.86
N TYR A 214 -17.16 18.18 -2.47
CA TYR A 214 -15.80 18.68 -2.41
C TYR A 214 -15.55 19.28 -1.03
N VAL A 215 -14.47 18.81 -0.38
CA VAL A 215 -14.06 19.24 0.96
C VAL A 215 -12.67 19.88 0.91
N LYS A 216 -12.27 20.55 2.02
CA LYS A 216 -10.92 21.11 2.15
C LYS A 216 -9.86 20.03 1.89
N ASP A 217 -8.82 20.39 1.15
CA ASP A 217 -7.74 19.47 0.84
C ASP A 217 -6.94 19.08 2.08
N ARG A 218 -6.30 17.90 2.01
CA ARG A 218 -5.42 17.37 3.05
C ARG A 218 -4.16 18.20 3.14
N LEU A 219 -3.62 18.41 4.34
CA LEU A 219 -2.31 19.01 4.55
C LEU A 219 -1.21 18.09 3.98
N GLY A 220 -0.28 18.67 3.23
CA GLY A 220 0.82 17.91 2.63
C GLY A 220 0.35 16.85 1.61
N HIS A 221 -0.77 17.08 0.93
CA HIS A 221 -1.34 16.12 0.00
C HIS A 221 -0.49 16.00 -1.26
N ASP A 222 0.24 14.91 -1.39
CA ASP A 222 1.06 14.63 -2.55
C ASP A 222 0.23 14.54 -3.83
N PHE A 223 0.74 15.16 -4.90
CA PHE A 223 -0.01 15.26 -6.15
C PHE A 223 -0.06 13.95 -6.90
N ARG A 224 1.09 13.28 -7.09
CA ARG A 224 1.16 12.04 -7.87
C ARG A 224 2.13 11.04 -7.26
N TYR A 225 1.69 9.78 -7.20
CA TYR A 225 2.53 8.62 -6.94
C TYR A 225 2.54 7.72 -8.17
N SER A 226 3.74 7.29 -8.55
CA SER A 226 3.94 6.33 -9.64
C SER A 226 5.28 5.65 -9.47
N ILE A 227 5.32 4.33 -9.65
CA ILE A 227 6.55 3.55 -9.55
C ILE A 227 6.80 2.73 -10.81
N ASN A 228 8.06 2.47 -11.08
CA ASN A 228 8.48 1.64 -12.20
C ASN A 228 8.63 0.19 -11.73
N THR A 229 7.86 -0.71 -12.30
CA THR A 229 7.83 -2.13 -11.94
C THR A 229 8.70 -3.02 -12.84
N SER A 230 9.64 -2.43 -13.59
CA SER A 230 10.46 -3.19 -14.54
C SER A 230 11.35 -4.21 -13.86
N LEU A 231 11.89 -3.90 -12.67
CA LEU A 231 12.80 -4.79 -11.97
C LEU A 231 12.10 -6.08 -11.52
N ILE A 232 10.96 -5.98 -10.83
CA ILE A 232 10.20 -7.15 -10.41
C ILE A 232 9.72 -7.97 -11.62
N LYS A 233 9.29 -7.32 -12.70
CA LYS A 233 8.91 -7.99 -13.93
C LYS A 233 10.05 -8.78 -14.54
N ASN A 234 11.26 -8.24 -14.52
CA ASN A 234 12.43 -8.86 -15.15
C ASN A 234 13.06 -9.96 -14.29
N GLU A 235 13.19 -9.75 -12.98
CA GLU A 235 13.84 -10.71 -12.07
C GLU A 235 12.85 -11.77 -11.55
N VAL A 236 11.71 -11.35 -11.00
CA VAL A 236 10.69 -12.24 -10.38
C VAL A 236 9.76 -12.86 -11.42
N LYS A 237 9.69 -12.28 -12.64
CA LYS A 237 8.71 -12.64 -13.70
C LYS A 237 7.26 -12.37 -13.33
N TRP A 238 7.04 -11.60 -12.29
CA TRP A 238 5.70 -11.21 -11.85
C TRP A 238 5.12 -10.08 -12.72
N LYS A 239 3.80 -10.10 -12.88
CA LYS A 239 2.99 -9.02 -13.47
C LYS A 239 1.59 -9.04 -12.90
N PRO A 240 0.90 -7.88 -12.77
CA PRO A 240 -0.48 -7.84 -12.33
C PRO A 240 -1.39 -8.62 -13.30
N GLN A 241 -2.34 -9.38 -12.76
CA GLN A 241 -3.30 -10.20 -13.50
C GLN A 241 -4.66 -9.50 -13.64
N TYR A 242 -4.99 -8.64 -12.67
CA TYR A 242 -6.28 -7.96 -12.63
C TYR A 242 -6.23 -6.60 -13.33
N LYS A 243 -7.15 -6.39 -14.27
CA LYS A 243 -7.48 -5.05 -14.73
C LYS A 243 -8.24 -4.33 -13.62
N PHE A 244 -8.00 -3.03 -13.44
CA PHE A 244 -8.62 -2.20 -12.40
C PHE A 244 -10.13 -2.41 -12.28
N LEU A 245 -10.86 -2.35 -13.39
CA LEU A 245 -12.31 -2.47 -13.41
C LEU A 245 -12.80 -3.84 -12.88
N ASN A 246 -12.07 -4.91 -13.16
CA ASN A 246 -12.44 -6.26 -12.69
C ASN A 246 -12.22 -6.39 -11.18
N GLY A 247 -11.09 -5.88 -10.66
CA GLY A 247 -10.83 -5.82 -9.24
C GLY A 247 -11.85 -4.94 -8.52
N MET A 248 -12.24 -3.79 -9.12
CA MET A 248 -13.24 -2.89 -8.55
C MET A 248 -14.62 -3.54 -8.42
N LYS A 249 -15.06 -4.28 -9.44
CA LYS A 249 -16.32 -5.03 -9.35
C LYS A 249 -16.29 -6.05 -8.21
N LYS A 250 -15.23 -6.84 -8.08
CA LYS A 250 -15.06 -7.79 -6.95
C LYS A 250 -15.09 -7.05 -5.60
N THR A 251 -14.43 -5.90 -5.52
CA THR A 251 -14.40 -5.09 -4.30
C THR A 251 -15.79 -4.61 -3.91
N ILE A 252 -16.54 -4.02 -4.86
CA ILE A 252 -17.91 -3.56 -4.62
C ILE A 252 -18.81 -4.72 -4.21
N ASP A 253 -18.73 -5.88 -4.90
CA ASP A 253 -19.51 -7.07 -4.57
C ASP A 253 -19.26 -7.55 -3.15
N TRP A 254 -17.99 -7.51 -2.70
CA TRP A 254 -17.63 -7.87 -1.33
C TRP A 254 -18.26 -6.91 -0.30
N TYR A 255 -18.18 -5.58 -0.52
CA TYR A 255 -18.77 -4.61 0.41
C TYR A 255 -20.31 -4.64 0.41
N LEU A 256 -20.95 -5.04 -0.68
CA LEU A 256 -22.41 -5.23 -0.70
C LEU A 256 -22.87 -6.37 0.20
N ILE A 257 -22.06 -7.42 0.31
CA ILE A 257 -22.33 -8.60 1.17
C ILE A 257 -21.94 -8.32 2.63
N ASN A 258 -20.85 -7.55 2.86
CA ASN A 258 -20.24 -7.34 4.17
C ASN A 258 -20.33 -5.88 4.64
N LYS A 259 -21.50 -5.25 4.47
CA LYS A 259 -21.73 -3.83 4.79
C LYS A 259 -22.07 -3.53 6.26
N ASP A 260 -22.31 -4.56 7.07
CA ASP A 260 -22.69 -4.49 8.47
C ASP A 260 -21.48 -4.45 9.41
#